data_b790600897bf57d1f8176278df43cbf5
#
_entry.id   b790600897bf57d1f8176278df43cbf5
#
_cell.length_a   1.000
_cell.length_b   1.000
_cell.length_c   1.000
_cell.angle_alpha   90.00
_cell.angle_beta   90.00
_cell.angle_gamma   90.00
#
_symmetry.space_group_name_H-M   'P 1'
#
loop_
_entity.id
_entity.type
_entity.pdbx_description
1 polymer ?
#
loop_
_entity_poly.entity_id
_entity_poly.type
_entity_poly.pdbx_seq_one_letter_code
_entity_poly.pdbx_strand_id
1 'polypeptide(L)'
;MSTGKVTPISGFLEFLPAERLVEQHFLDVIRRTFELHGFASIETRAVEPVERLAGKGGDVDKEIYGITRLGRHADDATESELGLHFDLTVPFARYVVENAGKLAFPFKRYQIQKVWRGERPQEGRYREFTQCDIDVVDVGSLASHFEAELPLVIADAFAQLPIGPFVIQVNNRKIPQGFYEGIGLTDIAGTLRVVDKLDKVGAATVARLLEEAGATADQAQACLDLAAIKSTDLSFVDEVRALGVSNPTLDEGLAELAAVITAGMAHAPGVLVADLKIARGLDYYTGTVYETQLVGYESWGSFCSGGRYDALASDGRTTYPGVGISIGLSRLLGLLIGKGLVTASRSTPACVLVAVTSEDSRPRSLAVATALRRNGIPCDVAPSAAKFGKQIRYAERRGIPYVWFPADEPTGDLSDPADAAPAQDSVKDIRSGEQTPADAETWRPPAGDLAVMIRRN
;
A
#
# COMPACT_ATOMS: atom_id res chain seq x y z
N MET A 1 -33.37 -19.44 -9.20
CA MET A 1 -32.03 -19.01 -8.74
C MET A 1 -31.27 -20.27 -8.38
N SER A 2 -30.07 -20.46 -8.92
CA SER A 2 -29.25 -21.64 -8.63
C SER A 2 -28.86 -21.66 -7.15
N THR A 3 -29.16 -22.76 -6.45
CA THR A 3 -28.78 -23.02 -5.05
C THR A 3 -27.31 -23.44 -4.91
N GLY A 4 -26.45 -23.07 -5.86
CA GLY A 4 -25.02 -23.39 -5.84
C GLY A 4 -24.32 -22.71 -4.67
N LYS A 5 -23.36 -23.42 -4.07
CA LYS A 5 -22.49 -22.89 -3.01
C LYS A 5 -21.81 -21.61 -3.52
N VAL A 6 -21.97 -20.51 -2.81
CA VAL A 6 -21.25 -19.26 -3.11
C VAL A 6 -19.77 -19.47 -2.79
N THR A 7 -18.91 -19.35 -3.81
CA THR A 7 -17.45 -19.50 -3.67
C THR A 7 -16.76 -18.18 -4.03
N PRO A 8 -15.68 -17.80 -3.33
CA PRO A 8 -14.89 -16.64 -3.68
C PRO A 8 -14.30 -16.75 -5.09
N ILE A 9 -14.16 -15.62 -5.78
CA ILE A 9 -13.45 -15.55 -7.06
C ILE A 9 -11.95 -15.52 -6.78
N SER A 10 -11.20 -16.43 -7.41
CA SER A 10 -9.75 -16.52 -7.20
C SER A 10 -9.02 -15.23 -7.61
N GLY A 11 -8.22 -14.69 -6.71
CA GLY A 11 -7.44 -13.45 -6.93
C GLY A 11 -8.19 -12.15 -6.61
N PHE A 12 -9.44 -12.23 -6.15
CA PHE A 12 -10.21 -11.08 -5.69
C PHE A 12 -10.36 -11.17 -4.17
N LEU A 13 -9.61 -10.34 -3.47
CA LEU A 13 -9.49 -10.38 -2.01
C LEU A 13 -10.61 -9.55 -1.37
N GLU A 14 -11.32 -10.18 -0.42
CA GLU A 14 -12.31 -9.52 0.43
C GLU A 14 -11.93 -9.73 1.89
N PHE A 15 -11.74 -8.63 2.61
CA PHE A 15 -11.39 -8.67 4.03
C PHE A 15 -12.62 -8.78 4.92
N LEU A 16 -12.52 -9.60 5.98
CA LEU A 16 -13.48 -9.59 7.06
C LEU A 16 -13.40 -8.30 7.89
N PRO A 17 -14.42 -7.94 8.69
CA PRO A 17 -14.47 -6.64 9.38
C PRO A 17 -13.21 -6.29 10.19
N ALA A 18 -12.61 -7.22 10.91
CA ALA A 18 -11.38 -6.97 11.68
C ALA A 18 -10.19 -6.69 10.75
N GLU A 19 -10.04 -7.47 9.68
CA GLU A 19 -8.99 -7.29 8.66
C GLU A 19 -9.18 -5.97 7.89
N ARG A 20 -10.44 -5.62 7.59
CA ARG A 20 -10.77 -4.36 6.95
C ARG A 20 -10.40 -3.15 7.84
N LEU A 21 -10.52 -3.25 9.16
CA LEU A 21 -10.05 -2.21 10.08
C LEU A 21 -8.51 -2.06 10.07
N VAL A 22 -7.79 -3.17 9.90
CA VAL A 22 -6.33 -3.11 9.65
C VAL A 22 -6.06 -2.34 8.35
N GLU A 23 -6.69 -2.72 7.26
CA GLU A 23 -6.51 -2.05 5.97
C GLU A 23 -6.84 -0.55 6.05
N GLN A 24 -7.96 -0.19 6.71
CA GLN A 24 -8.34 1.21 6.87
C GLN A 24 -7.30 2.02 7.64
N HIS A 25 -6.74 1.46 8.71
CA HIS A 25 -5.66 2.10 9.46
C HIS A 25 -4.42 2.36 8.59
N PHE A 26 -4.02 1.37 7.78
CA PHE A 26 -2.88 1.53 6.86
C PHE A 26 -3.16 2.64 5.83
N LEU A 27 -4.35 2.64 5.23
CA LEU A 27 -4.77 3.68 4.28
C LEU A 27 -4.74 5.07 4.90
N ASP A 28 -5.21 5.23 6.13
CA ASP A 28 -5.26 6.51 6.83
C ASP A 28 -3.85 7.04 7.16
N VAL A 29 -2.94 6.16 7.62
CA VAL A 29 -1.54 6.53 7.88
C VAL A 29 -0.83 6.92 6.59
N ILE A 30 -0.95 6.11 5.52
CA ILE A 30 -0.31 6.37 4.23
C ILE A 30 -0.82 7.69 3.64
N ARG A 31 -2.14 7.89 3.60
CA ARG A 31 -2.76 9.13 3.10
C ARG A 31 -2.24 10.34 3.85
N ARG A 32 -2.32 10.30 5.19
CA ARG A 32 -1.87 11.41 6.04
C ARG A 32 -0.40 11.74 5.81
N THR A 33 0.46 10.74 5.67
CA THR A 33 1.88 10.95 5.41
C THR A 33 2.09 11.64 4.06
N PHE A 34 1.42 11.17 3.00
CA PHE A 34 1.51 11.79 1.68
C PHE A 34 1.05 13.25 1.69
N GLU A 35 -0.04 13.55 2.40
CA GLU A 35 -0.55 14.92 2.57
C GLU A 35 0.41 15.81 3.36
N LEU A 36 1.08 15.28 4.41
CA LEU A 36 2.11 16.00 5.17
C LEU A 36 3.32 16.37 4.30
N HIS A 37 3.64 15.57 3.28
CA HIS A 37 4.70 15.86 2.30
C HIS A 37 4.21 16.70 1.11
N GLY A 38 2.98 17.22 1.16
CA GLY A 38 2.42 18.15 0.17
C GLY A 38 1.94 17.49 -1.12
N PHE A 39 1.67 16.19 -1.13
CA PHE A 39 1.08 15.52 -2.29
C PHE A 39 -0.42 15.78 -2.37
N ALA A 40 -0.90 16.21 -3.53
CA ALA A 40 -2.31 16.45 -3.80
C ALA A 40 -3.03 15.15 -4.18
N SER A 41 -4.22 14.94 -3.63
CA SER A 41 -5.06 13.79 -3.99
C SER A 41 -5.62 13.92 -5.39
N ILE A 42 -5.50 12.86 -6.18
CA ILE A 42 -6.26 12.69 -7.42
C ILE A 42 -6.87 11.30 -7.49
N GLU A 43 -7.87 11.14 -8.35
CA GLU A 43 -8.42 9.84 -8.75
C GLU A 43 -8.67 9.87 -10.25
N THR A 44 -8.12 8.89 -10.98
CA THR A 44 -8.38 8.74 -12.41
C THR A 44 -9.53 7.74 -12.62
N ARG A 45 -10.15 7.79 -13.78
CA ARG A 45 -11.13 6.77 -14.16
C ARG A 45 -10.48 5.38 -14.19
N ALA A 46 -11.21 4.36 -13.74
CA ALA A 46 -10.72 2.97 -13.72
C ALA A 46 -10.71 2.34 -15.12
N VAL A 47 -11.44 2.91 -16.05
CA VAL A 47 -11.64 2.41 -17.42
C VAL A 47 -10.93 3.32 -18.40
N GLU A 48 -10.05 2.74 -19.21
CA GLU A 48 -9.28 3.44 -20.25
C GLU A 48 -9.48 2.75 -21.61
N PRO A 49 -9.30 3.45 -22.75
CA PRO A 49 -9.16 2.80 -24.04
C PRO A 49 -7.99 1.79 -24.00
N VAL A 50 -8.21 0.58 -24.54
CA VAL A 50 -7.18 -0.48 -24.54
C VAL A 50 -5.90 0.00 -25.22
N GLU A 51 -6.00 0.78 -26.29
CA GLU A 51 -4.85 1.39 -26.98
C GLU A 51 -3.97 2.28 -26.09
N ARG A 52 -4.53 2.83 -25.02
CA ARG A 52 -3.81 3.64 -24.03
C ARG A 52 -3.12 2.78 -22.98
N LEU A 53 -3.66 1.61 -22.69
CA LEU A 53 -3.13 0.66 -21.73
C LEU A 53 -2.07 -0.24 -22.36
N ALA A 54 -2.31 -0.71 -23.57
CA ALA A 54 -1.44 -1.60 -24.32
C ALA A 54 -0.18 -0.89 -24.87
N GLY A 55 0.85 -1.67 -25.19
CA GLY A 55 2.09 -1.18 -25.82
C GLY A 55 3.03 -0.42 -24.86
N LYS A 56 2.79 -0.48 -23.54
CA LYS A 56 3.62 0.20 -22.53
C LYS A 56 4.68 -0.69 -21.89
N GLY A 57 4.72 -1.97 -22.22
CA GLY A 57 5.74 -2.89 -21.75
C GLY A 57 5.37 -4.36 -21.83
N GLY A 58 5.73 -5.04 -22.87
CA GLY A 58 5.89 -6.48 -22.97
C GLY A 58 4.70 -7.36 -22.60
N ASP A 59 4.86 -8.20 -21.58
CA ASP A 59 3.84 -9.20 -21.18
C ASP A 59 2.58 -8.60 -20.53
N VAL A 60 2.60 -7.32 -20.13
CA VAL A 60 1.49 -6.64 -19.44
C VAL A 60 0.24 -6.57 -20.30
N ASP A 61 0.38 -6.47 -21.62
CA ASP A 61 -0.74 -6.41 -22.54
C ASP A 61 -1.67 -7.64 -22.45
N LYS A 62 -1.11 -8.80 -22.07
CA LYS A 62 -1.86 -10.05 -21.85
C LYS A 62 -2.65 -10.07 -20.54
N GLU A 63 -2.38 -9.14 -19.64
CA GLU A 63 -2.95 -9.05 -18.31
C GLU A 63 -4.07 -8.01 -18.20
N ILE A 64 -4.34 -7.25 -19.27
CA ILE A 64 -5.39 -6.24 -19.29
C ILE A 64 -6.77 -6.90 -19.33
N TYR A 65 -7.65 -6.54 -18.40
CA TYR A 65 -9.06 -6.93 -18.45
C TYR A 65 -9.80 -6.05 -19.45
N GLY A 66 -10.30 -6.64 -20.53
CA GLY A 66 -11.21 -6.00 -21.46
C GLY A 66 -12.63 -5.90 -20.88
N ILE A 67 -13.33 -4.82 -21.17
CA ILE A 67 -14.71 -4.57 -20.72
C ILE A 67 -15.65 -4.62 -21.91
N THR A 68 -16.69 -5.44 -21.81
CA THR A 68 -17.77 -5.54 -22.81
C THR A 68 -19.13 -5.32 -22.15
N ARG A 69 -20.02 -4.55 -22.79
CA ARG A 69 -21.40 -4.37 -22.31
C ARG A 69 -22.19 -5.67 -22.50
N LEU A 70 -22.90 -6.09 -21.45
CA LEU A 70 -23.88 -7.16 -21.59
C LEU A 70 -25.00 -6.73 -22.57
N GLY A 71 -25.37 -7.61 -23.52
CA GLY A 71 -26.37 -7.31 -24.53
C GLY A 71 -25.82 -6.80 -25.88
N ARG A 72 -24.50 -6.76 -26.07
CA ARG A 72 -23.90 -6.70 -27.41
C ARG A 72 -24.24 -8.00 -28.16
N HIS A 73 -24.68 -7.92 -29.39
CA HIS A 73 -24.89 -9.13 -30.20
C HIS A 73 -23.56 -9.83 -30.49
N ALA A 74 -23.56 -11.18 -30.52
CA ALA A 74 -22.36 -11.99 -30.73
C ALA A 74 -21.65 -11.69 -32.08
N ASP A 75 -22.33 -11.10 -33.02
CA ASP A 75 -21.81 -10.71 -34.34
C ASP A 75 -20.97 -9.40 -34.30
N ASP A 76 -21.02 -8.62 -33.20
CA ASP A 76 -20.20 -7.43 -32.96
C ASP A 76 -18.89 -7.79 -32.22
N ALA A 77 -18.33 -8.96 -32.44
CA ALA A 77 -17.09 -9.44 -31.82
C ALA A 77 -15.83 -8.70 -32.33
N THR A 78 -15.88 -7.36 -32.30
CA THR A 78 -14.67 -6.54 -32.30
C THR A 78 -13.99 -6.62 -30.94
N GLU A 79 -12.66 -6.58 -30.95
CA GLU A 79 -11.83 -6.49 -29.73
C GLU A 79 -12.42 -5.47 -28.74
N SER A 80 -12.26 -5.72 -27.45
CA SER A 80 -12.73 -4.79 -26.42
C SER A 80 -12.00 -3.45 -26.59
N GLU A 81 -12.72 -2.38 -26.86
CA GLU A 81 -12.15 -1.04 -27.01
C GLU A 81 -11.78 -0.41 -25.65
N LEU A 82 -12.33 -0.95 -24.56
CA LEU A 82 -12.14 -0.45 -23.20
C LEU A 82 -11.57 -1.55 -22.31
N GLY A 83 -10.68 -1.17 -21.38
CA GLY A 83 -10.10 -2.06 -20.40
C GLY A 83 -10.04 -1.42 -19.02
N LEU A 84 -9.87 -2.27 -18.00
CA LEU A 84 -9.54 -1.83 -16.65
C LEU A 84 -8.05 -1.49 -16.58
N HIS A 85 -7.72 -0.41 -15.91
CA HIS A 85 -6.32 -0.03 -15.70
C HIS A 85 -5.59 -1.07 -14.83
N PHE A 86 -4.37 -1.39 -15.20
CA PHE A 86 -3.53 -2.37 -14.54
C PHE A 86 -2.51 -1.75 -13.55
N ASP A 87 -2.33 -0.44 -13.64
CA ASP A 87 -1.54 0.40 -12.74
C ASP A 87 -2.19 1.80 -12.62
N LEU A 88 -1.59 2.68 -11.82
CA LEU A 88 -2.05 4.06 -11.68
C LEU A 88 -1.17 5.07 -12.41
N THR A 89 0.00 4.64 -12.89
CA THR A 89 0.98 5.53 -13.55
C THR A 89 0.60 5.82 -15.00
N VAL A 90 0.12 4.83 -15.76
CA VAL A 90 -0.32 5.03 -17.15
C VAL A 90 -1.56 5.94 -17.22
N PRO A 91 -2.63 5.75 -16.43
CA PRO A 91 -3.74 6.71 -16.34
C PRO A 91 -3.30 8.09 -15.87
N PHE A 92 -2.35 8.17 -14.94
CA PHE A 92 -1.79 9.43 -14.47
C PHE A 92 -1.05 10.18 -15.59
N ALA A 93 -0.22 9.50 -16.36
CA ALA A 93 0.47 10.11 -17.50
C ALA A 93 -0.52 10.75 -18.50
N ARG A 94 -1.62 10.05 -18.82
CA ARG A 94 -2.71 10.62 -19.61
C ARG A 94 -3.35 11.82 -18.93
N TYR A 95 -3.63 11.72 -17.61
CA TYR A 95 -4.25 12.80 -16.83
C TYR A 95 -3.40 14.08 -16.86
N VAL A 96 -2.07 13.96 -16.72
CA VAL A 96 -1.13 15.09 -16.81
C VAL A 96 -1.24 15.77 -18.16
N VAL A 97 -1.18 15.01 -19.25
CA VAL A 97 -1.27 15.56 -20.61
C VAL A 97 -2.61 16.26 -20.85
N GLU A 98 -3.73 15.63 -20.44
CA GLU A 98 -5.07 16.20 -20.62
C GLU A 98 -5.29 17.50 -19.81
N ASN A 99 -4.62 17.65 -18.69
CA ASN A 99 -4.86 18.75 -17.76
C ASN A 99 -3.66 19.69 -17.58
N ALA A 100 -2.61 19.56 -18.38
CA ALA A 100 -1.36 20.31 -18.24
C ALA A 100 -1.55 21.82 -18.06
N GLY A 101 -2.48 22.42 -18.83
CA GLY A 101 -2.80 23.84 -18.72
C GLY A 101 -3.54 24.29 -17.44
N LYS A 102 -3.92 23.34 -16.58
CA LYS A 102 -4.61 23.59 -15.30
C LYS A 102 -3.79 23.16 -14.09
N LEU A 103 -2.69 22.43 -14.30
CA LEU A 103 -1.82 21.93 -13.25
C LEU A 103 -0.71 22.94 -12.97
N ALA A 104 -0.30 23.06 -11.71
CA ALA A 104 0.92 23.77 -11.33
C ALA A 104 2.08 22.78 -11.25
N PHE A 105 3.18 23.08 -11.92
CA PHE A 105 4.38 22.25 -11.96
C PHE A 105 5.51 22.84 -11.08
N PRO A 106 6.38 21.99 -10.47
CA PRO A 106 6.28 20.53 -10.43
C PRO A 106 5.00 20.07 -9.74
N PHE A 107 4.31 19.09 -10.32
CA PHE A 107 3.05 18.57 -9.81
C PHE A 107 3.30 17.31 -8.98
N LYS A 108 3.02 17.41 -7.68
CA LYS A 108 3.10 16.31 -6.69
C LYS A 108 1.70 15.76 -6.46
N ARG A 109 1.48 14.49 -6.78
CA ARG A 109 0.18 13.83 -6.59
C ARG A 109 0.30 12.57 -5.75
N TYR A 110 -0.76 12.21 -5.02
CA TYR A 110 -0.97 10.84 -4.59
C TYR A 110 -2.31 10.30 -5.11
N GLN A 111 -2.38 8.98 -5.25
CA GLN A 111 -3.60 8.27 -5.65
C GLN A 111 -3.67 6.94 -4.93
N ILE A 112 -4.84 6.65 -4.33
CA ILE A 112 -5.12 5.38 -3.66
C ILE A 112 -6.32 4.77 -4.36
N GLN A 113 -6.10 3.73 -5.15
CA GLN A 113 -7.15 3.14 -5.96
C GLN A 113 -6.88 1.66 -6.25
N LYS A 114 -7.92 0.91 -6.60
CA LYS A 114 -7.78 -0.46 -7.08
C LYS A 114 -7.29 -0.49 -8.52
N VAL A 115 -6.51 -1.53 -8.81
CA VAL A 115 -6.04 -1.88 -10.16
C VAL A 115 -6.32 -3.35 -10.43
N TRP A 116 -6.30 -3.75 -11.70
CA TRP A 116 -6.68 -5.10 -12.13
C TRP A 116 -5.64 -5.70 -13.07
N ARG A 117 -5.19 -6.95 -12.74
CA ARG A 117 -4.24 -7.70 -13.57
C ARG A 117 -4.74 -9.12 -13.77
N GLY A 118 -4.75 -9.57 -15.04
CA GLY A 118 -5.20 -10.91 -15.43
C GLY A 118 -4.23 -12.03 -15.10
N GLU A 119 -3.13 -11.75 -14.37
CA GLU A 119 -2.12 -12.72 -14.01
C GLU A 119 -2.66 -13.90 -13.18
N ARG A 120 -1.91 -15.01 -13.18
CA ARG A 120 -2.28 -16.19 -12.38
C ARG A 120 -2.18 -15.83 -10.90
N PRO A 121 -3.27 -15.98 -10.12
CA PRO A 121 -3.25 -15.71 -8.69
C PRO A 121 -2.29 -16.65 -7.96
N GLN A 122 -1.52 -16.08 -7.03
CA GLN A 122 -0.67 -16.82 -6.11
C GLN A 122 -0.56 -16.02 -4.81
N GLU A 123 0.08 -16.61 -3.80
CA GLU A 123 0.25 -15.94 -2.51
C GLU A 123 0.90 -14.56 -2.70
N GLY A 124 0.23 -13.49 -2.22
CA GLY A 124 0.67 -12.10 -2.39
C GLY A 124 0.47 -11.50 -3.78
N ARG A 125 -0.15 -12.22 -4.73
CA ARG A 125 -0.54 -11.67 -6.04
C ARG A 125 -2.02 -11.86 -6.29
N TYR A 126 -2.69 -10.73 -6.46
CA TYR A 126 -4.13 -10.64 -6.63
C TYR A 126 -4.46 -10.09 -8.02
N ARG A 127 -5.65 -10.42 -8.50
CA ARG A 127 -6.20 -9.90 -9.76
C ARG A 127 -6.87 -8.53 -9.60
N GLU A 128 -7.37 -8.25 -8.40
CA GLU A 128 -7.83 -6.94 -7.96
C GLU A 128 -7.07 -6.59 -6.68
N PHE A 129 -6.40 -5.44 -6.65
CA PHE A 129 -5.62 -5.02 -5.50
C PHE A 129 -5.49 -3.51 -5.42
N THR A 130 -5.26 -3.00 -4.22
CA THR A 130 -5.09 -1.56 -3.94
C THR A 130 -3.63 -1.17 -4.08
N GLN A 131 -3.38 -0.13 -4.87
CA GLN A 131 -2.13 0.59 -4.93
C GLN A 131 -2.27 1.94 -4.24
N CYS A 132 -1.19 2.40 -3.57
CA CYS A 132 -1.07 3.73 -3.01
C CYS A 132 0.18 4.36 -3.64
N ASP A 133 -0.04 5.24 -4.60
CA ASP A 133 1.00 5.80 -5.47
C ASP A 133 1.26 7.25 -5.12
N ILE A 134 2.54 7.64 -5.16
CA ILE A 134 2.99 9.03 -5.19
C ILE A 134 3.84 9.26 -6.43
N ASP A 135 3.66 10.41 -7.07
CA ASP A 135 4.48 10.84 -8.21
C ASP A 135 4.73 12.35 -8.15
N VAL A 136 5.86 12.72 -8.69
CA VAL A 136 6.20 14.11 -9.02
C VAL A 136 6.52 14.17 -10.51
N VAL A 137 5.90 15.09 -11.22
CA VAL A 137 6.19 15.36 -12.65
C VAL A 137 6.45 16.84 -12.85
N ASP A 138 7.30 17.16 -13.83
CA ASP A 138 7.60 18.54 -14.23
C ASP A 138 7.67 18.69 -15.74
N VAL A 139 7.71 19.91 -16.23
CA VAL A 139 7.70 20.22 -17.66
C VAL A 139 9.11 20.19 -18.23
N GLY A 140 9.35 19.35 -19.22
CA GLY A 140 10.61 19.25 -19.95
C GLY A 140 11.77 18.61 -19.19
N SER A 141 11.90 18.88 -17.88
CA SER A 141 12.93 18.26 -17.02
C SER A 141 12.43 18.16 -15.59
N LEU A 142 12.88 17.14 -14.85
CA LEU A 142 12.59 16.95 -13.45
C LEU A 142 13.86 17.03 -12.61
N ALA A 143 13.86 17.86 -11.58
CA ALA A 143 14.98 18.01 -10.67
C ALA A 143 15.30 16.69 -9.94
N SER A 144 16.59 16.33 -9.87
CA SER A 144 17.05 15.04 -9.32
C SER A 144 16.78 14.84 -7.83
N HIS A 145 16.63 15.93 -7.05
CA HIS A 145 16.35 15.81 -5.63
C HIS A 145 15.03 15.09 -5.32
N PHE A 146 14.05 15.07 -6.24
CA PHE A 146 12.81 14.30 -6.07
C PHE A 146 13.06 12.80 -6.03
N GLU A 147 14.12 12.30 -6.68
CA GLU A 147 14.52 10.90 -6.61
C GLU A 147 15.01 10.51 -5.21
N ALA A 148 15.58 11.46 -4.47
CA ALA A 148 15.94 11.26 -3.07
C ALA A 148 14.74 11.48 -2.11
N GLU A 149 13.84 12.41 -2.41
CA GLU A 149 12.67 12.72 -1.56
C GLU A 149 11.67 11.56 -1.48
N LEU A 150 11.30 10.95 -2.61
CA LEU A 150 10.23 9.96 -2.64
C LEU A 150 10.45 8.74 -1.73
N PRO A 151 11.63 8.07 -1.73
CA PRO A 151 11.85 6.94 -0.83
C PRO A 151 11.83 7.34 0.65
N LEU A 152 12.13 8.59 1.01
CA LEU A 152 12.02 9.08 2.38
C LEU A 152 10.56 9.23 2.80
N VAL A 153 9.67 9.70 1.91
CA VAL A 153 8.21 9.73 2.15
C VAL A 153 7.68 8.33 2.44
N ILE A 154 8.15 7.32 1.69
CA ILE A 154 7.78 5.92 1.92
C ILE A 154 8.33 5.41 3.26
N ALA A 155 9.58 5.75 3.59
CA ALA A 155 10.19 5.39 4.87
C ALA A 155 9.39 5.97 6.05
N ASP A 156 8.98 7.24 5.96
CA ASP A 156 8.15 7.91 6.97
C ASP A 156 6.76 7.26 7.13
N ALA A 157 6.14 6.85 6.03
CA ALA A 157 4.86 6.15 6.08
C ALA A 157 5.00 4.78 6.77
N PHE A 158 6.02 4.01 6.40
CA PHE A 158 6.22 2.67 6.92
C PHE A 158 6.72 2.64 8.37
N ALA A 159 7.47 3.65 8.81
CA ALA A 159 7.90 3.78 10.21
C ALA A 159 6.72 3.94 11.18
N GLN A 160 5.57 4.42 10.72
CA GLN A 160 4.35 4.60 11.52
C GLN A 160 3.45 3.36 11.51
N LEU A 161 3.74 2.36 10.68
CA LEU A 161 2.93 1.15 10.52
C LEU A 161 3.53 -0.04 11.27
N PRO A 162 2.73 -0.96 11.79
CA PRO A 162 3.21 -2.13 12.52
C PRO A 162 3.70 -3.24 11.57
N ILE A 163 4.54 -2.88 10.57
CA ILE A 163 5.02 -3.82 9.55
C ILE A 163 6.33 -4.53 9.94
N GLY A 164 7.08 -3.97 10.89
CA GLY A 164 8.40 -4.44 11.30
C GLY A 164 9.55 -3.90 10.43
N PRO A 165 10.74 -4.46 10.54
CA PRO A 165 11.90 -3.97 9.80
C PRO A 165 11.73 -4.14 8.30
N PHE A 166 12.14 -3.14 7.53
CA PHE A 166 12.08 -3.13 6.08
C PHE A 166 13.31 -2.44 5.50
N VAL A 167 13.60 -2.69 4.25
CA VAL A 167 14.66 -2.03 3.48
C VAL A 167 14.10 -1.53 2.16
N ILE A 168 14.52 -0.34 1.76
CA ILE A 168 14.27 0.23 0.44
C ILE A 168 15.55 0.07 -0.36
N GLN A 169 15.58 -0.88 -1.24
CA GLN A 169 16.68 -1.13 -2.17
C GLN A 169 16.57 -0.11 -3.31
N VAL A 170 17.71 0.49 -3.65
CA VAL A 170 17.78 1.55 -4.67
C VAL A 170 18.91 1.24 -5.65
N ASN A 171 18.66 1.40 -6.93
CA ASN A 171 19.65 1.41 -7.98
C ASN A 171 19.37 2.56 -8.95
N ASN A 172 20.27 2.78 -9.89
CA ASN A 172 20.07 3.70 -11.02
C ASN A 172 20.35 2.98 -12.33
N ARG A 173 19.43 3.00 -13.28
CA ARG A 173 19.54 2.27 -14.55
C ARG A 173 20.74 2.70 -15.40
N LYS A 174 21.25 3.91 -15.22
CA LYS A 174 22.47 4.40 -15.87
C LYS A 174 23.72 3.62 -15.44
N ILE A 175 23.72 3.07 -14.19
CA ILE A 175 24.85 2.30 -13.69
C ILE A 175 25.03 1.01 -14.49
N PRO A 176 24.09 0.05 -14.50
CA PRO A 176 24.25 -1.16 -15.31
C PRO A 176 24.32 -0.85 -16.81
N GLN A 177 23.61 0.16 -17.32
CA GLN A 177 23.69 0.55 -18.71
C GLN A 177 25.13 0.96 -19.07
N GLY A 178 25.70 1.97 -18.42
CA GLY A 178 27.04 2.46 -18.71
C GLY A 178 28.12 1.42 -18.43
N PHE A 179 27.93 0.58 -17.41
CA PHE A 179 28.86 -0.52 -17.12
C PHE A 179 28.85 -1.57 -18.23
N TYR A 180 27.68 -2.03 -18.69
CA TYR A 180 27.56 -3.04 -19.74
C TYR A 180 28.07 -2.51 -21.10
N GLU A 181 27.78 -1.25 -21.43
CA GLU A 181 28.37 -0.56 -22.59
C GLU A 181 29.89 -0.51 -22.46
N GLY A 182 30.41 -0.16 -21.30
CA GLY A 182 31.85 -0.02 -21.03
C GLY A 182 32.62 -1.34 -21.13
N ILE A 183 32.00 -2.47 -20.85
CA ILE A 183 32.62 -3.81 -21.06
C ILE A 183 32.35 -4.35 -22.47
N GLY A 184 31.71 -3.58 -23.37
CA GLY A 184 31.51 -3.90 -24.77
C GLY A 184 30.28 -4.77 -25.09
N LEU A 185 29.29 -4.84 -24.19
CA LEU A 185 28.00 -5.48 -24.50
C LEU A 185 27.16 -4.52 -25.36
N THR A 186 26.40 -5.09 -26.31
CA THR A 186 25.57 -4.33 -27.26
C THR A 186 24.07 -4.45 -26.99
N ASP A 187 23.61 -5.61 -26.51
CA ASP A 187 22.21 -5.81 -26.10
C ASP A 187 22.05 -5.51 -24.60
N ILE A 188 22.06 -4.24 -24.25
CA ILE A 188 21.91 -3.80 -22.86
C ILE A 188 20.56 -4.22 -22.27
N ALA A 189 19.49 -4.07 -23.03
CA ALA A 189 18.15 -4.44 -22.58
C ALA A 189 17.98 -5.95 -22.34
N GLY A 190 18.57 -6.77 -23.21
CA GLY A 190 18.62 -8.22 -23.03
C GLY A 190 19.44 -8.62 -21.80
N THR A 191 20.62 -8.02 -21.62
CA THR A 191 21.48 -8.23 -20.46
C THR A 191 20.75 -7.89 -19.15
N LEU A 192 20.11 -6.74 -19.07
CA LEU A 192 19.30 -6.34 -17.91
C LEU A 192 18.19 -7.38 -17.59
N ARG A 193 17.48 -7.87 -18.62
CA ARG A 193 16.45 -8.90 -18.44
C ARG A 193 16.99 -10.24 -17.94
N VAL A 194 18.24 -10.58 -18.29
CA VAL A 194 18.89 -11.81 -17.83
C VAL A 194 19.34 -11.65 -16.38
N VAL A 195 20.02 -10.53 -16.04
CA VAL A 195 20.52 -10.26 -14.69
C VAL A 195 19.37 -10.15 -13.68
N ASP A 196 18.22 -9.58 -14.05
CA ASP A 196 17.00 -9.52 -13.21
C ASP A 196 16.49 -10.89 -12.74
N LYS A 197 16.90 -11.97 -13.39
CA LYS A 197 16.54 -13.32 -12.96
C LYS A 197 17.45 -13.90 -11.87
N LEU A 198 18.48 -13.16 -11.44
CA LEU A 198 19.53 -13.64 -10.56
C LEU A 198 18.99 -14.33 -9.29
N ASP A 199 18.05 -13.71 -8.60
CA ASP A 199 17.44 -14.27 -7.40
C ASP A 199 16.59 -15.52 -7.66
N LYS A 200 16.09 -15.69 -8.88
CA LYS A 200 15.19 -16.79 -9.24
C LYS A 200 15.95 -18.02 -9.72
N VAL A 201 17.02 -17.81 -10.50
CA VAL A 201 17.69 -18.91 -11.21
C VAL A 201 19.16 -19.12 -10.77
N GLY A 202 19.73 -18.20 -9.97
CA GLY A 202 21.08 -18.24 -9.45
C GLY A 202 22.17 -17.80 -10.44
N ALA A 203 23.35 -17.45 -9.90
CA ALA A 203 24.46 -16.86 -10.65
C ALA A 203 24.96 -17.72 -11.80
N ALA A 204 25.13 -19.03 -11.59
CA ALA A 204 25.62 -19.94 -12.64
C ALA A 204 24.66 -20.00 -13.85
N THR A 205 23.34 -19.94 -13.61
CA THR A 205 22.36 -19.93 -14.70
C THR A 205 22.38 -18.59 -15.44
N VAL A 206 22.50 -17.47 -14.69
CA VAL A 206 22.59 -16.13 -15.30
C VAL A 206 23.85 -16.02 -16.17
N ALA A 207 25.02 -16.46 -15.70
CA ALA A 207 26.25 -16.47 -16.49
C ALA A 207 26.05 -17.22 -17.81
N ARG A 208 25.53 -18.46 -17.74
CA ARG A 208 25.26 -19.26 -18.94
C ARG A 208 24.29 -18.56 -19.91
N LEU A 209 23.21 -17.95 -19.39
CA LEU A 209 22.25 -17.20 -20.23
C LEU A 209 22.87 -15.98 -20.90
N LEU A 210 23.79 -15.29 -20.22
CA LEU A 210 24.56 -14.16 -20.79
C LEU A 210 25.49 -14.66 -21.91
N GLU A 211 26.21 -15.76 -21.70
CA GLU A 211 27.08 -16.38 -22.70
C GLU A 211 26.27 -16.87 -23.92
N GLU A 212 25.11 -17.49 -23.71
CA GLU A 212 24.18 -17.88 -24.78
C GLU A 212 23.66 -16.67 -25.58
N ALA A 213 23.57 -15.48 -24.93
CA ALA A 213 23.22 -14.21 -25.57
C ALA A 213 24.40 -13.54 -26.27
N GLY A 214 25.60 -14.13 -26.23
CA GLY A 214 26.80 -13.67 -26.94
C GLY A 214 27.84 -12.92 -26.08
N ALA A 215 27.67 -12.87 -24.76
CA ALA A 215 28.70 -12.36 -23.85
C ALA A 215 29.88 -13.35 -23.74
N THR A 216 31.08 -12.84 -23.52
CA THR A 216 32.21 -13.68 -23.11
C THR A 216 32.05 -14.09 -21.63
N ALA A 217 32.78 -15.12 -21.18
CA ALA A 217 32.77 -15.53 -19.78
C ALA A 217 33.20 -14.39 -18.84
N ASP A 218 34.20 -13.58 -19.25
CA ASP A 218 34.67 -12.43 -18.47
C ASP A 218 33.60 -11.33 -18.40
N GLN A 219 32.88 -11.08 -19.48
CA GLN A 219 31.75 -10.11 -19.47
C GLN A 219 30.59 -10.60 -18.61
N ALA A 220 30.26 -11.89 -18.68
CA ALA A 220 29.21 -12.48 -17.86
C ALA A 220 29.58 -12.39 -16.36
N GLN A 221 30.84 -12.70 -15.99
CA GLN A 221 31.33 -12.55 -14.62
C GLN A 221 31.29 -11.09 -14.18
N ALA A 222 31.73 -10.13 -14.99
CA ALA A 222 31.67 -8.70 -14.66
C ALA A 222 30.24 -8.22 -14.39
N CYS A 223 29.24 -8.71 -15.14
CA CYS A 223 27.83 -8.42 -14.86
C CYS A 223 27.38 -8.93 -13.48
N LEU A 224 27.86 -10.13 -13.09
CA LEU A 224 27.55 -10.71 -11.77
C LEU A 224 28.27 -9.97 -10.65
N ASP A 225 29.53 -9.55 -10.87
CA ASP A 225 30.31 -8.79 -9.90
C ASP A 225 29.65 -7.44 -9.62
N LEU A 226 29.19 -6.74 -10.67
CA LEU A 226 28.38 -5.52 -10.49
C LEU A 226 27.10 -5.79 -9.68
N ALA A 227 26.35 -6.82 -10.04
CA ALA A 227 25.09 -7.18 -9.40
C ALA A 227 25.26 -7.63 -7.94
N ALA A 228 26.46 -8.05 -7.52
CA ALA A 228 26.75 -8.45 -6.16
C ALA A 228 26.97 -7.26 -5.21
N ILE A 229 27.21 -6.06 -5.73
CA ILE A 229 27.48 -4.87 -4.91
C ILE A 229 26.21 -4.41 -4.21
N LYS A 230 26.30 -4.33 -2.87
CA LYS A 230 25.22 -3.88 -2.00
C LYS A 230 25.79 -3.15 -0.79
N SER A 231 25.31 -1.91 -0.55
CA SER A 231 25.81 -1.09 0.56
C SER A 231 24.73 -0.19 1.15
N THR A 232 24.84 0.14 2.44
CA THR A 232 24.01 1.14 3.14
C THR A 232 24.65 2.53 3.18
N ASP A 233 25.84 2.67 2.61
CA ASP A 233 26.62 3.90 2.54
C ASP A 233 27.23 4.10 1.13
N LEU A 234 28.18 5.01 1.00
CA LEU A 234 28.78 5.37 -0.30
C LEU A 234 29.90 4.42 -0.76
N SER A 235 30.22 3.35 -0.02
CA SER A 235 31.29 2.39 -0.41
C SER A 235 31.01 1.73 -1.76
N PHE A 236 29.73 1.59 -2.15
CA PHE A 236 29.38 1.04 -3.46
C PHE A 236 30.04 1.79 -4.63
N VAL A 237 30.33 3.10 -4.48
CA VAL A 237 30.98 3.90 -5.54
C VAL A 237 32.39 3.40 -5.79
N ASP A 238 33.15 3.18 -4.71
CA ASP A 238 34.53 2.67 -4.81
C ASP A 238 34.54 1.21 -5.27
N GLU A 239 33.58 0.40 -4.83
CA GLU A 239 33.43 -0.99 -5.26
C GLU A 239 33.17 -1.09 -6.75
N VAL A 240 32.25 -0.25 -7.31
CA VAL A 240 32.02 -0.20 -8.77
C VAL A 240 33.25 0.29 -9.52
N ARG A 241 33.93 1.31 -9.02
CA ARG A 241 35.16 1.84 -9.65
C ARG A 241 36.30 0.80 -9.65
N ALA A 242 36.37 -0.05 -8.63
CA ALA A 242 37.34 -1.15 -8.56
C ALA A 242 37.14 -2.21 -9.65
N LEU A 243 35.95 -2.30 -10.28
CA LEU A 243 35.72 -3.16 -11.45
C LEU A 243 36.40 -2.65 -12.73
N GLY A 244 37.01 -1.45 -12.71
CA GLY A 244 37.88 -0.95 -13.76
C GLY A 244 37.16 -0.44 -15.03
N VAL A 245 35.84 -0.23 -14.98
CA VAL A 245 35.04 0.30 -16.10
C VAL A 245 34.89 1.81 -15.97
N SER A 246 35.12 2.54 -17.06
CA SER A 246 34.92 3.98 -17.16
C SER A 246 33.96 4.28 -18.30
N ASN A 247 32.84 4.97 -18.00
CA ASN A 247 31.82 5.36 -18.95
C ASN A 247 31.05 6.57 -18.39
N PRO A 248 30.78 7.62 -19.16
CA PRO A 248 30.10 8.83 -18.68
C PRO A 248 28.70 8.54 -18.11
N THR A 249 27.94 7.62 -18.73
CA THR A 249 26.62 7.21 -18.24
C THR A 249 26.71 6.50 -16.88
N LEU A 250 27.75 5.66 -16.69
CA LEU A 250 28.03 5.03 -15.40
C LEU A 250 28.34 6.09 -14.32
N ASP A 251 29.19 7.06 -14.62
CA ASP A 251 29.59 8.12 -13.68
C ASP A 251 28.39 8.99 -13.29
N GLU A 252 27.51 9.32 -14.22
CA GLU A 252 26.25 10.03 -13.95
C GLU A 252 25.34 9.22 -13.03
N GLY A 253 25.13 7.93 -13.32
CA GLY A 253 24.30 7.05 -12.50
C GLY A 253 24.84 6.87 -11.09
N LEU A 254 26.17 6.77 -10.92
CA LEU A 254 26.82 6.70 -9.60
C LEU A 254 26.58 7.98 -8.79
N ALA A 255 26.70 9.15 -9.44
CA ALA A 255 26.47 10.43 -8.76
C ALA A 255 25.00 10.59 -8.32
N GLU A 256 24.05 10.21 -9.18
CA GLU A 256 22.61 10.23 -8.85
C GLU A 256 22.29 9.27 -7.70
N LEU A 257 22.76 8.04 -7.75
CA LEU A 257 22.52 7.07 -6.66
C LEU A 257 23.19 7.50 -5.37
N ALA A 258 24.40 8.05 -5.43
CA ALA A 258 25.09 8.57 -4.24
C ALA A 258 24.31 9.69 -3.55
N ALA A 259 23.64 10.57 -4.30
CA ALA A 259 22.80 11.60 -3.75
C ALA A 259 21.57 11.00 -2.98
N VAL A 260 20.95 9.96 -3.53
CA VAL A 260 19.83 9.26 -2.89
C VAL A 260 20.28 8.56 -1.60
N ILE A 261 21.38 7.84 -1.64
CA ILE A 261 21.93 7.14 -0.45
C ILE A 261 22.37 8.16 0.61
N THR A 262 22.99 9.28 0.23
CA THR A 262 23.36 10.35 1.17
C THR A 262 22.14 10.90 1.91
N ALA A 263 21.03 11.15 1.19
CA ALA A 263 19.79 11.58 1.81
C ALA A 263 19.22 10.50 2.76
N GLY A 264 19.29 9.22 2.36
CA GLY A 264 18.91 8.08 3.18
C GLY A 264 19.71 7.99 4.48
N MET A 265 21.03 8.13 4.41
CA MET A 265 21.91 8.12 5.58
C MET A 265 21.56 9.24 6.59
N ALA A 266 21.15 10.41 6.07
CA ALA A 266 20.80 11.56 6.90
C ALA A 266 19.41 11.44 7.57
N HIS A 267 18.42 10.89 6.89
CA HIS A 267 17.01 10.96 7.32
C HIS A 267 16.41 9.61 7.72
N ALA A 268 16.88 8.51 7.16
CA ALA A 268 16.41 7.15 7.44
C ALA A 268 17.60 6.16 7.47
N PRO A 269 18.51 6.28 8.46
CA PRO A 269 19.74 5.48 8.52
C PRO A 269 19.46 3.97 8.46
N GLY A 270 20.15 3.28 7.55
CA GLY A 270 20.04 1.82 7.38
C GLY A 270 18.76 1.35 6.64
N VAL A 271 17.85 2.26 6.27
CA VAL A 271 16.63 1.91 5.53
C VAL A 271 16.88 1.89 4.03
N LEU A 272 17.57 2.90 3.48
CA LEU A 272 17.93 2.93 2.07
C LEU A 272 19.22 2.16 1.83
N VAL A 273 19.20 1.29 0.82
CA VAL A 273 20.31 0.38 0.51
C VAL A 273 20.58 0.46 -1.00
N ALA A 274 21.79 0.87 -1.39
CA ALA A 274 22.25 0.69 -2.76
C ALA A 274 22.34 -0.81 -3.04
N ASP A 275 21.57 -1.32 -4.01
CA ASP A 275 21.55 -2.73 -4.40
C ASP A 275 21.59 -2.81 -5.93
N LEU A 276 22.78 -3.00 -6.47
CA LEU A 276 23.02 -2.92 -7.92
C LEU A 276 22.47 -4.11 -8.70
N LYS A 277 21.94 -5.11 -8.02
CA LYS A 277 21.19 -6.22 -8.60
C LYS A 277 19.84 -5.77 -9.16
N ILE A 278 19.19 -4.76 -8.57
CA ILE A 278 17.90 -4.28 -9.04
C ILE A 278 18.09 -3.66 -10.42
N ALA A 279 17.68 -4.38 -11.45
CA ALA A 279 17.93 -3.99 -12.82
C ALA A 279 16.71 -3.44 -13.53
N ARG A 280 15.49 -3.83 -13.08
CA ARG A 280 14.26 -3.41 -13.73
C ARG A 280 13.10 -3.19 -12.75
N GLY A 281 12.17 -2.45 -13.21
CA GLY A 281 10.77 -2.38 -12.85
C GLY A 281 9.98 -2.48 -14.14
N LEU A 282 9.14 -1.49 -14.42
CA LEU A 282 8.49 -1.35 -15.72
C LEU A 282 9.48 -0.82 -16.77
N ASP A 283 9.32 -1.24 -18.03
CA ASP A 283 10.28 -0.95 -19.11
C ASP A 283 10.46 0.57 -19.40
N TYR A 284 9.55 1.39 -18.89
CA TYR A 284 9.60 2.84 -19.07
C TYR A 284 10.51 3.60 -18.06
N TYR A 285 11.14 2.93 -17.08
CA TYR A 285 12.07 3.60 -16.17
C TYR A 285 13.39 3.94 -16.83
N THR A 286 13.90 5.15 -16.55
CA THR A 286 15.08 5.74 -17.21
C THR A 286 16.21 6.10 -16.25
N GLY A 287 15.96 6.20 -14.96
CA GLY A 287 16.93 6.61 -13.92
C GLY A 287 16.85 5.75 -12.69
N THR A 288 16.70 6.36 -11.52
CA THR A 288 16.60 5.68 -10.23
C THR A 288 15.41 4.72 -10.20
N VAL A 289 15.61 3.56 -9.58
CA VAL A 289 14.60 2.52 -9.35
C VAL A 289 14.62 2.11 -7.90
N TYR A 290 13.45 1.75 -7.38
CA TYR A 290 13.24 1.40 -5.97
C TYR A 290 12.50 0.07 -5.84
N GLU A 291 12.91 -0.73 -4.87
CA GLU A 291 12.17 -1.90 -4.39
C GLU A 291 12.20 -1.98 -2.87
N THR A 292 11.07 -2.32 -2.26
CA THR A 292 10.99 -2.41 -0.80
C THR A 292 10.62 -3.82 -0.38
N GLN A 293 11.36 -4.37 0.57
CA GLN A 293 11.16 -5.70 1.11
C GLN A 293 11.09 -5.65 2.65
N LEU A 294 10.30 -6.57 3.23
CA LEU A 294 10.31 -6.81 4.66
C LEU A 294 11.48 -7.73 5.02
N VAL A 295 12.25 -7.35 6.04
CA VAL A 295 13.37 -8.15 6.55
C VAL A 295 12.82 -9.45 7.15
N GLY A 296 13.39 -10.58 6.70
CA GLY A 296 12.95 -11.91 7.08
C GLY A 296 11.78 -12.47 6.24
N TYR A 297 11.32 -11.70 5.23
CA TYR A 297 10.26 -12.10 4.29
C TYR A 297 10.63 -11.80 2.85
N GLU A 298 11.92 -11.80 2.52
CA GLU A 298 12.46 -11.45 1.20
C GLU A 298 11.91 -12.34 0.08
N SER A 299 11.58 -13.60 0.39
CA SER A 299 10.97 -14.55 -0.55
C SER A 299 9.60 -14.09 -1.08
N TRP A 300 8.91 -13.16 -0.38
CA TRP A 300 7.68 -12.53 -0.87
C TRP A 300 7.94 -11.51 -1.97
N GLY A 301 9.21 -11.08 -2.12
CA GLY A 301 9.64 -10.05 -3.03
C GLY A 301 9.16 -8.64 -2.62
N SER A 302 9.31 -7.70 -3.53
CA SER A 302 8.97 -6.31 -3.30
C SER A 302 7.45 -6.11 -3.18
N PHE A 303 7.03 -5.34 -2.18
CA PHE A 303 5.64 -4.89 -2.01
C PHE A 303 5.46 -3.39 -2.27
N CYS A 304 6.55 -2.67 -2.49
CA CYS A 304 6.55 -1.27 -2.87
C CYS A 304 7.68 -1.05 -3.86
N SER A 305 7.38 -0.49 -5.03
CA SER A 305 8.36 -0.29 -6.10
C SER A 305 8.07 0.99 -6.88
N GLY A 306 9.10 1.49 -7.58
CA GLY A 306 8.96 2.70 -8.35
C GLY A 306 10.22 3.04 -9.14
N GLY A 307 10.22 4.22 -9.75
CA GLY A 307 11.39 4.74 -10.45
C GLY A 307 11.10 6.02 -11.23
N ARG A 308 12.17 6.57 -11.81
CA ARG A 308 12.12 7.71 -12.71
C ARG A 308 11.71 7.28 -14.11
N TYR A 309 10.85 8.07 -14.74
CA TYR A 309 10.40 7.91 -16.13
C TYR A 309 10.40 9.27 -16.83
N ASP A 310 11.02 9.34 -18.04
CA ASP A 310 11.17 10.62 -18.74
C ASP A 310 10.24 10.77 -19.95
N ALA A 311 9.74 9.67 -20.52
CA ALA A 311 8.97 9.69 -21.76
C ALA A 311 7.52 9.21 -21.65
N LEU A 312 7.08 8.75 -20.48
CA LEU A 312 5.75 8.13 -20.32
C LEU A 312 4.62 9.13 -20.54
N ALA A 313 4.75 10.33 -19.97
CA ALA A 313 3.79 11.42 -20.13
C ALA A 313 4.31 12.38 -21.22
N SER A 314 3.69 12.35 -22.39
CA SER A 314 4.04 13.21 -23.52
C SER A 314 2.84 13.41 -24.44
N ASP A 315 2.71 14.61 -24.99
CA ASP A 315 1.74 14.94 -26.05
C ASP A 315 2.39 14.95 -27.46
N GLY A 316 3.65 14.50 -27.55
CA GLY A 316 4.45 14.52 -28.78
C GLY A 316 5.17 15.85 -29.04
N ARG A 317 4.91 16.90 -28.26
CA ARG A 317 5.59 18.20 -28.29
C ARG A 317 6.27 18.50 -26.97
N THR A 318 5.56 18.27 -25.89
CA THR A 318 6.03 18.47 -24.51
C THR A 318 6.11 17.13 -23.80
N THR A 319 7.21 16.89 -23.09
CA THR A 319 7.37 15.75 -22.20
C THR A 319 7.24 16.22 -20.75
N TYR A 320 6.75 15.33 -19.93
CA TYR A 320 6.60 15.55 -18.49
C TYR A 320 7.34 14.43 -17.74
N PRO A 321 8.69 14.58 -17.60
CA PRO A 321 9.49 13.67 -16.80
C PRO A 321 8.94 13.54 -15.39
N GLY A 322 8.97 12.33 -14.85
CA GLY A 322 8.46 12.06 -13.53
C GLY A 322 9.27 11.02 -12.77
N VAL A 323 9.04 10.98 -11.47
CA VAL A 323 9.46 9.91 -10.59
C VAL A 323 8.29 9.55 -9.69
N GLY A 324 8.08 8.25 -9.47
CA GLY A 324 6.97 7.77 -8.66
C GLY A 324 7.29 6.48 -7.93
N ILE A 325 6.58 6.25 -6.82
CA ILE A 325 6.64 5.01 -6.04
C ILE A 325 5.22 4.55 -5.74
N SER A 326 4.99 3.25 -5.91
CA SER A 326 3.71 2.57 -5.68
C SER A 326 3.84 1.57 -4.54
N ILE A 327 2.97 1.70 -3.54
CA ILE A 327 2.80 0.70 -2.47
C ILE A 327 1.71 -0.28 -2.90
N GLY A 328 2.05 -1.54 -3.10
CA GLY A 328 1.10 -2.63 -3.31
C GLY A 328 0.46 -3.03 -1.99
N LEU A 329 -0.50 -2.23 -1.50
CA LEU A 329 -1.07 -2.37 -0.16
C LEU A 329 -1.69 -3.75 0.06
N SER A 330 -2.48 -4.26 -0.88
CA SER A 330 -3.11 -5.59 -0.75
C SER A 330 -2.06 -6.71 -0.65
N ARG A 331 -0.91 -6.56 -1.31
CA ARG A 331 0.20 -7.53 -1.21
C ARG A 331 0.81 -7.51 0.19
N LEU A 332 1.10 -6.33 0.73
CA LEU A 332 1.62 -6.17 2.09
C LEU A 332 0.65 -6.72 3.13
N LEU A 333 -0.63 -6.36 3.04
CA LEU A 333 -1.66 -6.83 3.96
C LEU A 333 -1.92 -8.34 3.84
N GLY A 334 -1.87 -8.89 2.63
CA GLY A 334 -1.98 -10.32 2.41
C GLY A 334 -0.91 -11.12 3.16
N LEU A 335 0.33 -10.60 3.21
CA LEU A 335 1.39 -11.16 4.04
C LEU A 335 1.08 -10.98 5.54
N LEU A 336 0.88 -9.75 5.96
CA LEU A 336 0.79 -9.42 7.38
C LEU A 336 -0.42 -10.09 8.06
N ILE A 337 -1.57 -10.06 7.41
CA ILE A 337 -2.80 -10.68 7.91
C ILE A 337 -2.76 -12.19 7.70
N GLY A 338 -2.37 -12.67 6.53
CA GLY A 338 -2.32 -14.09 6.21
C GLY A 338 -1.35 -14.89 7.09
N LYS A 339 -0.26 -14.26 7.57
CA LYS A 339 0.68 -14.84 8.55
C LYS A 339 0.29 -14.53 10.00
N GLY A 340 -0.80 -13.82 10.26
CA GLY A 340 -1.20 -13.42 11.60
C GLY A 340 -0.23 -12.43 12.28
N LEU A 341 0.57 -11.70 11.50
CA LEU A 341 1.57 -10.76 12.02
C LEU A 341 0.95 -9.46 12.51
N VAL A 342 -0.24 -9.10 12.01
CA VAL A 342 -0.96 -7.89 12.39
C VAL A 342 -2.43 -8.22 12.61
N THR A 343 -2.97 -7.68 13.70
CA THR A 343 -4.37 -7.87 14.07
C THR A 343 -5.02 -6.58 14.58
N ALA A 344 -6.35 -6.51 14.46
CA ALA A 344 -7.15 -5.46 15.08
C ALA A 344 -7.66 -5.92 16.45
N SER A 345 -7.70 -5.03 17.43
CA SER A 345 -8.18 -5.33 18.80
C SER A 345 -9.65 -5.72 18.85
N ARG A 346 -10.43 -5.39 17.83
CA ARG A 346 -11.87 -5.70 17.71
C ARG A 346 -12.33 -5.66 16.25
N SER A 347 -13.50 -6.24 15.99
CA SER A 347 -14.07 -6.31 14.63
C SER A 347 -15.09 -5.21 14.33
N THR A 348 -15.13 -4.15 15.14
CA THR A 348 -16.07 -3.03 15.04
C THR A 348 -15.43 -1.75 15.57
N PRO A 349 -15.77 -0.57 15.04
CA PRO A 349 -15.35 0.70 15.63
C PRO A 349 -15.89 0.92 17.05
N ALA A 350 -17.05 0.31 17.40
CA ALA A 350 -17.68 0.51 18.70
C ALA A 350 -16.78 0.04 19.86
N CYS A 351 -16.55 0.90 20.84
CA CYS A 351 -15.88 0.56 22.09
C CYS A 351 -16.87 0.32 23.25
N VAL A 352 -18.13 0.69 23.10
CA VAL A 352 -19.20 0.47 24.08
C VAL A 352 -20.37 -0.25 23.41
N LEU A 353 -20.93 -1.27 24.09
CA LEU A 353 -22.24 -1.81 23.78
C LEU A 353 -23.22 -1.30 24.84
N VAL A 354 -24.23 -0.53 24.45
CA VAL A 354 -25.31 -0.10 25.34
C VAL A 354 -26.33 -1.24 25.43
N ALA A 355 -26.50 -1.78 26.60
CA ALA A 355 -27.45 -2.87 26.86
C ALA A 355 -28.91 -2.41 26.76
N VAL A 356 -29.79 -3.34 26.46
CA VAL A 356 -31.27 -3.12 26.42
C VAL A 356 -31.91 -4.09 27.41
N THR A 357 -32.58 -3.55 28.41
CA THR A 357 -33.27 -4.34 29.46
C THR A 357 -34.55 -4.95 28.92
N SER A 358 -35.37 -4.14 28.26
CA SER A 358 -36.60 -4.54 27.57
C SER A 358 -36.77 -3.77 26.28
N GLU A 359 -37.62 -4.20 25.37
CA GLU A 359 -37.90 -3.43 24.16
C GLU A 359 -38.57 -2.08 24.47
N ASP A 360 -39.34 -1.99 25.55
CA ASP A 360 -39.96 -0.73 26.01
C ASP A 360 -38.91 0.26 26.53
N SER A 361 -37.79 -0.22 27.11
CA SER A 361 -36.68 0.62 27.60
C SER A 361 -35.67 0.98 26.48
N ARG A 362 -35.79 0.46 25.27
CA ARG A 362 -34.91 0.75 24.14
C ARG A 362 -34.73 2.26 23.86
N PRO A 363 -35.76 3.13 23.97
CA PRO A 363 -35.57 4.58 23.79
C PRO A 363 -34.55 5.15 24.79
N ARG A 364 -34.50 4.66 26.04
CA ARG A 364 -33.48 5.06 27.04
C ARG A 364 -32.06 4.65 26.58
N SER A 365 -31.89 3.39 26.14
CA SER A 365 -30.60 2.90 25.63
C SER A 365 -30.13 3.72 24.41
N LEU A 366 -31.06 4.12 23.53
CA LEU A 366 -30.76 4.99 22.38
C LEU A 366 -30.37 6.40 22.84
N ALA A 367 -30.98 6.94 23.88
CA ALA A 367 -30.61 8.25 24.43
C ALA A 367 -29.18 8.22 25.01
N VAL A 368 -28.82 7.19 25.77
CA VAL A 368 -27.46 6.96 26.26
C VAL A 368 -26.47 6.85 25.09
N ALA A 369 -26.77 6.04 24.08
CA ALA A 369 -25.91 5.92 22.89
C ALA A 369 -25.74 7.26 22.15
N THR A 370 -26.79 8.08 22.12
CA THR A 370 -26.73 9.42 21.52
C THR A 370 -25.79 10.34 22.28
N ALA A 371 -25.87 10.34 23.63
CA ALA A 371 -24.97 11.11 24.47
C ALA A 371 -23.51 10.69 24.29
N LEU A 372 -23.22 9.38 24.32
CA LEU A 372 -21.88 8.84 24.07
C LEU A 372 -21.34 9.27 22.70
N ARG A 373 -22.14 9.18 21.64
CA ARG A 373 -21.75 9.57 20.27
C ARG A 373 -21.49 11.06 20.14
N ARG A 374 -22.27 11.93 20.79
CA ARG A 374 -22.00 13.38 20.86
C ARG A 374 -20.63 13.68 21.47
N ASN A 375 -20.19 12.83 22.37
CA ASN A 375 -18.87 12.91 22.99
C ASN A 375 -17.76 12.22 22.19
N GLY A 376 -18.01 11.81 20.94
CA GLY A 376 -17.05 11.13 20.07
C GLY A 376 -16.76 9.68 20.47
N ILE A 377 -17.62 9.04 21.28
CA ILE A 377 -17.43 7.66 21.72
C ILE A 377 -18.22 6.74 20.79
N PRO A 378 -17.57 5.92 19.96
CA PRO A 378 -18.24 4.98 19.08
C PRO A 378 -18.94 3.91 19.91
N CYS A 379 -20.24 3.78 19.77
CA CYS A 379 -21.02 2.79 20.52
C CYS A 379 -22.10 2.13 19.65
N ASP A 380 -22.43 0.91 20.01
CA ASP A 380 -23.53 0.13 19.46
C ASP A 380 -24.61 -0.07 20.53
N VAL A 381 -25.83 -0.33 20.12
CA VAL A 381 -26.94 -0.70 21.02
C VAL A 381 -27.26 -2.18 20.82
N ALA A 382 -27.48 -2.90 21.90
CA ALA A 382 -27.76 -4.32 21.80
C ALA A 382 -28.92 -4.62 20.83
N PRO A 383 -28.78 -5.63 19.95
CA PRO A 383 -29.74 -5.89 18.90
C PRO A 383 -31.13 -6.35 19.42
N SER A 384 -31.16 -6.88 20.64
CA SER A 384 -32.41 -7.32 21.29
C SER A 384 -32.28 -7.24 22.81
N ALA A 385 -33.43 -7.15 23.50
CA ALA A 385 -33.54 -7.20 24.95
C ALA A 385 -33.34 -8.63 25.49
N ALA A 386 -32.19 -9.23 25.17
CA ALA A 386 -31.80 -10.53 25.68
C ALA A 386 -31.23 -10.40 27.10
N LYS A 387 -31.16 -11.52 27.87
CA LYS A 387 -30.47 -11.54 29.16
C LYS A 387 -29.05 -10.93 29.04
N PHE A 388 -28.63 -10.13 30.01
CA PHE A 388 -27.34 -9.40 29.97
C PHE A 388 -26.14 -10.29 29.64
N GLY A 389 -26.08 -11.53 30.16
CA GLY A 389 -25.03 -12.47 29.83
C GLY A 389 -24.96 -12.84 28.33
N LYS A 390 -26.07 -12.72 27.57
CA LYS A 390 -26.04 -12.90 26.09
C LYS A 390 -25.54 -11.63 25.40
N GLN A 391 -25.90 -10.46 25.93
CA GLN A 391 -25.44 -9.16 25.38
C GLN A 391 -23.95 -8.96 25.65
N ILE A 392 -23.44 -9.34 26.83
CA ILE A 392 -22.00 -9.35 27.14
C ILE A 392 -21.25 -10.27 26.17
N ARG A 393 -21.71 -11.52 25.99
CA ARG A 393 -21.08 -12.43 25.00
C ARG A 393 -21.14 -11.92 23.58
N TYR A 394 -22.14 -11.13 23.22
CA TYR A 394 -22.17 -10.45 21.93
C TYR A 394 -21.07 -9.38 21.83
N ALA A 395 -20.86 -8.59 22.90
CA ALA A 395 -19.75 -7.63 22.97
C ALA A 395 -18.38 -8.34 22.90
N GLU A 396 -18.19 -9.40 23.69
CA GLU A 396 -16.94 -10.21 23.69
C GLU A 396 -16.58 -10.72 22.29
N ARG A 397 -17.53 -11.33 21.58
CA ARG A 397 -17.29 -11.86 20.22
C ARG A 397 -16.88 -10.79 19.21
N ARG A 398 -17.23 -9.52 19.44
CA ARG A 398 -16.87 -8.39 18.60
C ARG A 398 -15.64 -7.64 19.12
N GLY A 399 -15.12 -8.02 20.30
CA GLY A 399 -14.00 -7.36 20.96
C GLY A 399 -14.37 -6.00 21.57
N ILE A 400 -15.66 -5.71 21.79
CA ILE A 400 -16.12 -4.46 22.41
C ILE A 400 -15.76 -4.51 23.90
N PRO A 401 -14.91 -3.58 24.41
CA PRO A 401 -14.38 -3.69 25.76
C PRO A 401 -15.39 -3.31 26.87
N TYR A 402 -16.36 -2.47 26.55
CA TYR A 402 -17.27 -1.94 27.56
C TYR A 402 -18.74 -2.29 27.27
N VAL A 403 -19.50 -2.65 28.33
CA VAL A 403 -20.95 -2.78 28.27
C VAL A 403 -21.56 -1.75 29.21
N TRP A 404 -22.42 -0.90 28.66
CA TRP A 404 -23.17 0.11 29.38
C TRP A 404 -24.54 -0.43 29.76
N PHE A 405 -24.91 -0.32 31.02
CA PHE A 405 -26.21 -0.70 31.56
C PHE A 405 -26.97 0.56 31.93
N PRO A 406 -27.95 0.97 31.10
CA PRO A 406 -28.83 2.07 31.45
C PRO A 406 -29.61 1.72 32.73
N ALA A 407 -29.77 2.67 33.62
CA ALA A 407 -30.62 2.53 34.78
C ALA A 407 -32.08 2.37 34.34
N ASP A 408 -32.81 1.51 35.01
CA ASP A 408 -34.27 1.44 34.85
C ASP A 408 -34.90 2.75 35.37
N GLU A 409 -35.93 3.24 34.69
CA GLU A 409 -36.70 4.35 35.24
C GLU A 409 -37.31 3.93 36.61
N PRO A 410 -37.35 4.83 37.59
CA PRO A 410 -37.95 4.52 38.88
C PRO A 410 -39.40 4.04 38.68
N THR A 411 -39.63 2.74 38.79
CA THR A 411 -40.96 2.15 38.81
C THR A 411 -41.46 2.21 40.25
N GLY A 412 -41.84 3.38 40.77
CA GLY A 412 -42.35 3.56 42.12
C GLY A 412 -43.25 4.80 42.20
N ASP A 413 -44.27 4.68 43.02
CA ASP A 413 -45.17 5.78 43.40
C ASP A 413 -44.32 6.96 43.93
N LEU A 414 -44.22 8.04 43.15
CA LEU A 414 -43.40 9.24 43.43
C LEU A 414 -43.90 10.04 44.65
N SER A 415 -44.62 9.44 45.55
CA SER A 415 -45.18 10.12 46.74
C SER A 415 -44.19 10.30 47.91
N ASP A 416 -43.02 9.65 47.89
CA ASP A 416 -41.98 9.86 48.91
C ASP A 416 -40.60 10.21 48.27
N PRO A 417 -40.18 11.49 48.28
CA PRO A 417 -38.92 11.94 47.71
C PRO A 417 -37.68 11.42 48.43
N ALA A 418 -37.80 10.83 49.61
CA ALA A 418 -36.67 10.43 50.44
C ALA A 418 -36.09 9.03 50.08
N ASP A 419 -36.85 8.18 49.38
CA ASP A 419 -36.44 6.79 49.03
C ASP A 419 -35.95 6.62 47.58
N ALA A 420 -36.03 7.63 46.76
CA ALA A 420 -35.57 7.56 45.38
C ALA A 420 -34.13 8.10 45.23
N ALA A 421 -33.14 7.31 45.61
CA ALA A 421 -31.83 7.51 45.01
C ALA A 421 -31.99 7.34 43.48
N PRO A 422 -31.59 8.34 42.66
CA PRO A 422 -31.73 8.21 41.21
C PRO A 422 -31.00 6.97 40.73
N ALA A 423 -31.71 6.05 40.08
CA ALA A 423 -31.11 4.89 39.48
C ALA A 423 -30.01 5.39 38.51
N GLN A 424 -28.76 5.02 38.79
CA GLN A 424 -27.59 5.53 38.06
C GLN A 424 -27.16 4.50 37.06
N ASP A 425 -26.89 4.98 35.81
CA ASP A 425 -26.28 4.15 34.75
C ASP A 425 -24.93 3.60 35.26
N SER A 426 -24.54 2.46 34.73
CA SER A 426 -23.21 1.89 35.01
C SER A 426 -22.54 1.36 33.77
N VAL A 427 -21.21 1.37 33.78
CA VAL A 427 -20.37 0.81 32.71
C VAL A 427 -19.52 -0.31 33.29
N LYS A 428 -19.46 -1.41 32.55
CA LYS A 428 -18.64 -2.58 32.89
C LYS A 428 -17.52 -2.73 31.86
N ASP A 429 -16.27 -2.75 32.32
CA ASP A 429 -15.18 -3.30 31.55
C ASP A 429 -15.25 -4.83 31.58
N ILE A 430 -15.60 -5.44 30.46
CA ILE A 430 -15.81 -6.90 30.39
C ILE A 430 -14.51 -7.70 30.43
N ARG A 431 -13.35 -7.05 30.29
CA ARG A 431 -12.01 -7.66 30.36
C ARG A 431 -11.60 -7.88 31.85
N SER A 432 -11.79 -6.87 32.70
CA SER A 432 -11.50 -6.94 34.13
C SER A 432 -12.68 -7.45 34.97
N GLY A 433 -13.89 -7.28 34.43
CA GLY A 433 -15.12 -7.54 35.17
C GLY A 433 -15.56 -6.38 36.08
N GLU A 434 -14.78 -5.31 36.17
CA GLU A 434 -15.09 -4.12 36.98
C GLU A 434 -16.29 -3.38 36.40
N GLN A 435 -17.24 -3.00 37.29
CA GLN A 435 -18.42 -2.24 36.94
C GLN A 435 -18.53 -1.02 37.86
N THR A 436 -18.62 0.16 37.25
CA THR A 436 -18.65 1.44 37.96
C THR A 436 -19.86 2.26 37.54
N PRO A 437 -20.40 3.09 38.44
CA PRO A 437 -21.37 4.12 38.06
C PRO A 437 -20.82 5.03 36.99
N ALA A 438 -21.66 5.43 36.04
CA ALA A 438 -21.22 6.27 34.93
C ALA A 438 -22.35 7.19 34.45
N ASP A 439 -21.97 8.35 33.95
CA ASP A 439 -22.85 9.33 33.31
C ASP A 439 -22.43 9.47 31.82
N ALA A 440 -23.37 9.29 30.92
CA ALA A 440 -23.09 9.28 29.47
C ALA A 440 -22.57 10.65 28.91
N GLU A 441 -22.88 11.75 29.61
CA GLU A 441 -22.38 13.08 29.20
C GLU A 441 -20.90 13.29 29.59
N THR A 442 -20.46 12.67 30.71
CA THR A 442 -19.14 12.95 31.28
C THR A 442 -18.15 11.79 31.18
N TRP A 443 -18.65 10.55 31.10
CA TRP A 443 -17.79 9.37 31.05
C TRP A 443 -16.92 9.33 29.79
N ARG A 444 -15.68 8.91 29.96
CA ARG A 444 -14.73 8.69 28.85
C ARG A 444 -13.99 7.37 29.05
N PRO A 445 -13.86 6.56 28.00
CA PRO A 445 -12.98 5.39 28.06
C PRO A 445 -11.52 5.85 28.08
N PRO A 446 -10.58 5.00 28.52
CA PRO A 446 -9.16 5.22 28.29
C PRO A 446 -8.89 5.51 26.82
N ALA A 447 -7.96 6.44 26.53
CA ALA A 447 -7.67 6.88 25.15
C ALA A 447 -7.30 5.72 24.20
N GLY A 448 -6.62 4.69 24.72
CA GLY A 448 -6.26 3.51 23.96
C GLY A 448 -7.44 2.60 23.59
N ASP A 449 -8.60 2.76 24.23
CA ASP A 449 -9.81 1.96 23.94
C ASP A 449 -10.78 2.69 22.99
N LEU A 450 -10.63 4.02 22.87
CA LEU A 450 -11.52 4.83 22.02
C LEU A 450 -11.43 4.40 20.56
N ALA A 451 -10.22 4.27 20.03
CA ALA A 451 -9.96 3.78 18.68
C ALA A 451 -9.69 2.26 18.65
N VAL A 452 -9.88 1.65 17.48
CA VAL A 452 -9.41 0.28 17.23
C VAL A 452 -7.90 0.28 17.23
N MET A 453 -7.30 -0.55 18.06
CA MET A 453 -5.84 -0.69 18.09
C MET A 453 -5.40 -1.75 17.09
N ILE A 454 -4.50 -1.36 16.18
CA ILE A 454 -3.83 -2.29 15.28
C ILE A 454 -2.48 -2.63 15.89
N ARG A 455 -2.23 -3.93 16.06
CA ARG A 455 -1.03 -4.43 16.76
C ARG A 455 -0.27 -5.41 15.88
N ARG A 456 1.05 -5.36 15.98
CA ARG A 456 1.90 -6.44 15.53
C ARG A 456 1.95 -7.51 16.62
N ASN A 457 1.78 -8.78 16.21
CA ASN A 457 1.88 -9.95 17.09
C ASN A 457 3.31 -10.46 17.19
#